data_9376087397c1877de8b79e1809f90c33
#
_entry.id   9376087397c1877de8b79e1809f90c33
#
_cell.length_a   1.000
_cell.length_b   1.000
_cell.length_c   1.000
_cell.angle_alpha   90.00
_cell.angle_beta   90.00
_cell.angle_gamma   90.00
#
_symmetry.space_group_name_H-M   'P 1'
#
loop_
_entity.id
_entity.type
_entity.pdbx_description
1 polymer ?
#
loop_
_entity_poly.entity_id
_entity_poly.type
_entity_poly.pdbx_seq_one_letter_code
_entity_poly.pdbx_strand_id
1 'polypeptide(L)'
;AGETRTFEFTPEGGEYVGRPLTVNVTVSAVRERALPEADDDFAQLASEFDTIGELRDDIRTRLGRVRVLEQGMQARGKVHDALLGLVDFPLPEGVIRQEVEDHFADGHAGDDEHRAEVEREARDGLRSRLLLDKIAEAEEISVGESELSSWLLQNAPRYGMAPDAFAQALVQAGQLPMAIGDIRRAKALAVVTSKARVVDASGRPVDLETVDAELRAAEAGEA
;
A
#
# COMPACT_ATOMS: atom_id res chain seq x y z
N ALA A 1 -10.85 41.79 1.31
CA ALA A 1 -9.63 42.10 0.56
C ALA A 1 -8.95 43.36 1.11
N GLY A 2 -7.61 43.44 1.03
CA GLY A 2 -6.83 44.56 1.56
C GLY A 2 -6.36 44.40 3.02
N GLU A 3 -6.81 43.39 3.74
CA GLU A 3 -6.31 43.12 5.11
C GLU A 3 -4.90 42.53 5.05
N THR A 4 -3.99 43.07 5.87
CA THR A 4 -2.63 42.57 6.04
C THR A 4 -2.49 42.01 7.44
N ARG A 5 -1.95 40.78 7.55
CA ARG A 5 -1.58 40.14 8.83
C ARG A 5 -0.12 39.81 8.83
N THR A 6 0.49 40.03 9.98
CA THR A 6 1.89 39.70 10.25
C THR A 6 1.92 38.60 11.32
N PHE A 7 2.69 37.54 11.06
CA PHE A 7 2.94 36.49 12.05
C PHE A 7 4.35 35.95 11.92
N GLU A 8 4.83 35.31 12.97
CA GLU A 8 6.10 34.62 12.96
C GLU A 8 5.89 33.15 12.56
N PHE A 9 6.75 32.64 11.69
CA PHE A 9 6.74 31.28 11.23
C PHE A 9 8.17 30.74 11.19
N THR A 10 8.39 29.55 11.74
CA THR A 10 9.68 28.85 11.68
C THR A 10 9.54 27.65 10.75
N PRO A 11 10.17 27.67 9.55
CA PRO A 11 10.11 26.55 8.62
C PRO A 11 10.76 25.28 9.17
N GLU A 12 10.12 24.13 8.92
CA GLU A 12 10.65 22.80 9.26
C GLU A 12 11.47 22.20 8.11
N GLY A 13 11.54 22.88 6.94
CA GLY A 13 12.27 22.41 5.75
C GLY A 13 12.75 23.58 4.87
N GLY A 14 13.71 23.31 3.97
CA GLY A 14 14.25 24.28 3.01
C GLY A 14 15.39 25.16 3.57
N GLU A 15 15.75 26.21 2.82
CA GLU A 15 16.92 27.07 3.10
C GLU A 15 16.87 27.78 4.47
N TYR A 16 15.67 28.01 5.01
CA TYR A 16 15.45 28.77 6.24
C TYR A 16 15.02 27.90 7.44
N VAL A 17 15.33 26.61 7.42
CA VAL A 17 15.00 25.66 8.51
C VAL A 17 15.49 26.18 9.87
N GLY A 18 14.59 26.19 10.86
CA GLY A 18 14.88 26.57 12.24
C GLY A 18 15.09 28.07 12.47
N ARG A 19 14.94 28.91 11.42
CA ARG A 19 15.05 30.37 11.56
C ARG A 19 13.66 31.00 11.63
N PRO A 20 13.33 31.78 12.68
CA PRO A 20 12.06 32.48 12.74
C PRO A 20 12.01 33.56 11.65
N LEU A 21 10.99 33.50 10.82
CA LEU A 21 10.71 34.47 9.76
C LEU A 21 9.47 35.28 10.12
N THR A 22 9.54 36.57 9.89
CA THR A 22 8.35 37.43 9.97
C THR A 22 7.66 37.44 8.62
N VAL A 23 6.46 36.86 8.56
CA VAL A 23 5.66 36.75 7.33
C VAL A 23 4.56 37.78 7.32
N ASN A 24 4.51 38.62 6.26
CA ASN A 24 3.45 39.58 6.01
C ASN A 24 2.56 39.04 4.87
N VAL A 25 1.30 38.75 5.17
CA VAL A 25 0.32 38.27 4.19
C VAL A 25 -0.74 39.36 3.97
N THR A 26 -0.85 39.81 2.75
CA THR A 26 -1.94 40.72 2.33
C THR A 26 -2.94 39.97 1.47
N VAL A 27 -4.20 39.96 1.88
CA VAL A 27 -5.28 39.31 1.12
C VAL A 27 -5.71 40.24 -0.02
N SER A 28 -5.28 39.94 -1.23
CA SER A 28 -5.60 40.75 -2.42
C SER A 28 -7.04 40.57 -2.92
N ALA A 29 -7.57 39.35 -2.79
CA ALA A 29 -8.96 39.04 -3.17
C ALA A 29 -9.51 37.88 -2.33
N VAL A 30 -10.78 37.97 -2.00
CA VAL A 30 -11.59 36.85 -1.49
C VAL A 30 -12.61 36.53 -2.56
N ARG A 31 -12.60 35.29 -3.04
CA ARG A 31 -13.53 34.82 -4.09
C ARG A 31 -14.35 33.67 -3.54
N GLU A 32 -15.65 33.73 -3.79
CA GLU A 32 -16.54 32.62 -3.54
C GLU A 32 -16.51 31.66 -4.73
N ARG A 33 -16.41 30.36 -4.48
CA ARG A 33 -16.47 29.33 -5.52
C ARG A 33 -17.92 28.95 -5.72
N ALA A 34 -18.54 29.46 -6.78
CA ALA A 34 -19.83 28.98 -7.24
C ALA A 34 -19.62 27.68 -8.00
N LEU A 35 -20.27 26.60 -7.53
CA LEU A 35 -20.27 25.32 -8.25
C LEU A 35 -21.51 25.27 -9.15
N PRO A 36 -21.43 24.66 -10.35
CA PRO A 36 -22.58 24.41 -11.20
C PRO A 36 -23.56 23.45 -10.49
N GLU A 37 -24.83 23.48 -10.88
CA GLU A 37 -25.79 22.47 -10.47
C GLU A 37 -25.40 21.10 -11.07
N ALA A 38 -25.67 20.03 -10.33
CA ALA A 38 -25.37 18.67 -10.78
C ALA A 38 -26.60 18.12 -11.52
N ASP A 39 -26.79 18.63 -12.76
CA ASP A 39 -27.87 18.32 -13.70
C ASP A 39 -27.32 17.65 -14.98
N ASP A 40 -28.19 17.46 -15.98
CA ASP A 40 -27.81 16.81 -17.22
C ASP A 40 -26.84 17.66 -18.05
N ASP A 41 -26.95 18.98 -18.01
CA ASP A 41 -26.00 19.88 -18.68
C ASP A 41 -24.60 19.73 -18.07
N PHE A 42 -24.53 19.59 -16.74
CA PHE A 42 -23.25 19.29 -16.07
C PHE A 42 -22.70 17.93 -16.48
N ALA A 43 -23.53 16.89 -16.59
CA ALA A 43 -23.09 15.55 -16.99
C ALA A 43 -22.48 15.56 -18.39
N GLN A 44 -23.15 16.21 -19.34
CA GLN A 44 -22.65 16.35 -20.73
C GLN A 44 -21.36 17.16 -20.83
N LEU A 45 -21.19 18.17 -19.97
CA LEU A 45 -19.99 19.00 -19.98
C LEU A 45 -18.77 18.31 -19.33
N ALA A 46 -19.00 17.54 -18.25
CA ALA A 46 -17.97 17.00 -17.39
C ALA A 46 -17.63 15.52 -17.68
N SER A 47 -18.41 14.83 -18.50
CA SER A 47 -18.29 13.38 -18.76
C SER A 47 -18.78 13.00 -20.16
N GLU A 48 -18.77 11.69 -20.44
CA GLU A 48 -19.30 11.09 -21.68
C GLU A 48 -20.79 10.72 -21.58
N PHE A 49 -21.44 10.98 -20.43
CA PHE A 49 -22.82 10.62 -20.18
C PHE A 49 -23.78 11.76 -20.53
N ASP A 50 -24.96 11.40 -21.05
CA ASP A 50 -26.02 12.36 -21.42
C ASP A 50 -26.81 12.85 -20.21
N THR A 51 -26.89 12.05 -19.14
CA THR A 51 -27.69 12.37 -17.94
C THR A 51 -26.88 12.30 -16.67
N ILE A 52 -27.27 13.13 -15.70
CA ILE A 52 -26.66 13.08 -14.35
C ILE A 52 -26.92 11.75 -13.63
N GLY A 53 -28.00 11.05 -14.00
CA GLY A 53 -28.32 9.71 -13.52
C GLY A 53 -27.25 8.70 -13.92
N GLU A 54 -26.94 8.65 -15.22
CA GLU A 54 -25.89 7.77 -15.77
C GLU A 54 -24.51 8.06 -15.17
N LEU A 55 -24.14 9.33 -15.08
CA LEU A 55 -22.88 9.74 -14.44
C LEU A 55 -22.80 9.27 -12.98
N ARG A 56 -23.90 9.43 -12.22
CA ARG A 56 -23.94 8.97 -10.81
C ARG A 56 -23.85 7.45 -10.68
N ASP A 57 -24.45 6.71 -11.60
CA ASP A 57 -24.42 5.24 -11.57
C ASP A 57 -23.04 4.69 -11.97
N ASP A 58 -22.39 5.33 -12.94
CA ASP A 58 -20.98 5.02 -13.26
C ASP A 58 -20.04 5.30 -12.06
N ILE A 59 -20.15 6.48 -11.46
CA ILE A 59 -19.37 6.82 -10.25
C ILE A 59 -19.63 5.82 -9.11
N ARG A 60 -20.88 5.42 -8.87
CA ARG A 60 -21.18 4.40 -7.85
C ARG A 60 -20.53 3.07 -8.17
N THR A 61 -20.54 2.66 -9.42
CA THR A 61 -19.91 1.41 -9.87
C THR A 61 -18.41 1.46 -9.63
N ARG A 62 -17.75 2.53 -10.06
CA ARG A 62 -16.30 2.72 -9.86
C ARG A 62 -15.94 2.77 -8.36
N LEU A 63 -16.67 3.55 -7.58
CA LEU A 63 -16.46 3.61 -6.12
C LEU A 63 -16.75 2.27 -5.45
N GLY A 64 -17.73 1.51 -5.94
CA GLY A 64 -18.01 0.16 -5.45
C GLY A 64 -16.81 -0.76 -5.63
N ARG A 65 -16.20 -0.80 -6.80
CA ARG A 65 -14.98 -1.57 -7.08
C ARG A 65 -13.82 -1.16 -6.18
N VAL A 66 -13.54 0.15 -6.07
CA VAL A 66 -12.50 0.66 -5.16
C VAL A 66 -12.72 0.19 -3.73
N ARG A 67 -13.97 0.25 -3.23
CA ARG A 67 -14.33 -0.22 -1.89
C ARG A 67 -14.11 -1.71 -1.69
N VAL A 68 -14.43 -2.52 -2.69
CA VAL A 68 -14.17 -3.99 -2.64
C VAL A 68 -12.67 -4.26 -2.52
N LEU A 69 -11.84 -3.56 -3.33
CA LEU A 69 -10.38 -3.68 -3.26
C LEU A 69 -9.82 -3.24 -1.90
N GLU A 70 -10.29 -2.10 -1.36
CA GLU A 70 -9.90 -1.62 -0.03
C GLU A 70 -10.27 -2.63 1.07
N GLN A 71 -11.47 -3.20 1.01
CA GLN A 71 -11.91 -4.24 1.95
C GLN A 71 -11.02 -5.48 1.88
N GLY A 72 -10.62 -5.89 0.67
CA GLY A 72 -9.69 -7.01 0.48
C GLY A 72 -8.32 -6.78 1.10
N MET A 73 -7.76 -5.59 0.87
CA MET A 73 -6.48 -5.22 1.46
C MET A 73 -6.56 -5.16 3.00
N GLN A 74 -7.61 -4.56 3.54
CA GLN A 74 -7.84 -4.50 4.99
C GLN A 74 -8.06 -5.90 5.60
N ALA A 75 -8.81 -6.77 4.91
CA ALA A 75 -9.03 -8.13 5.34
C ALA A 75 -7.70 -8.91 5.43
N ARG A 76 -6.87 -8.83 4.39
CA ARG A 76 -5.53 -9.46 4.38
C ARG A 76 -4.64 -8.95 5.50
N GLY A 77 -4.61 -7.63 5.73
CA GLY A 77 -3.86 -7.04 6.85
C GLY A 77 -4.32 -7.58 8.20
N LYS A 78 -5.64 -7.53 8.47
CA LYS A 78 -6.19 -8.04 9.73
C LYS A 78 -6.00 -9.54 9.95
N VAL A 79 -6.10 -10.34 8.89
CA VAL A 79 -5.83 -11.78 8.96
C VAL A 79 -4.35 -12.02 9.26
N HIS A 80 -3.46 -11.28 8.62
CA HIS A 80 -2.03 -11.34 8.88
C HIS A 80 -1.69 -10.97 10.34
N ASP A 81 -2.23 -9.85 10.85
CA ASP A 81 -1.99 -9.43 12.23
C ASP A 81 -2.52 -10.46 13.24
N ALA A 82 -3.73 -10.98 12.99
CA ALA A 82 -4.30 -12.04 13.82
C ALA A 82 -3.46 -13.30 13.78
N LEU A 83 -2.95 -13.67 12.60
CA LEU A 83 -2.09 -14.85 12.42
C LEU A 83 -0.79 -14.71 13.21
N LEU A 84 -0.14 -13.53 13.20
CA LEU A 84 1.06 -13.25 13.99
C LEU A 84 0.78 -13.30 15.51
N GLY A 85 -0.42 -12.93 15.94
CA GLY A 85 -0.83 -12.98 17.34
C GLY A 85 -1.17 -14.39 17.84
N LEU A 86 -1.45 -15.36 16.94
CA LEU A 86 -1.81 -16.73 17.31
C LEU A 86 -0.60 -17.62 17.64
N VAL A 87 0.58 -17.27 17.14
CA VAL A 87 1.76 -18.13 17.22
C VAL A 87 2.93 -17.36 17.83
N ASP A 88 3.49 -17.91 18.91
CA ASP A 88 4.73 -17.40 19.48
C ASP A 88 5.84 -18.45 19.31
N PHE A 89 6.98 -18.01 18.78
CA PHE A 89 8.18 -18.83 18.60
C PHE A 89 9.44 -17.98 18.71
N PRO A 90 10.56 -18.57 19.12
CA PRO A 90 11.82 -17.83 19.26
C PRO A 90 12.32 -17.36 17.92
N LEU A 91 12.74 -16.10 17.86
CA LEU A 91 13.35 -15.51 16.67
C LEU A 91 14.89 -15.48 16.80
N PRO A 92 15.64 -15.61 15.71
CA PRO A 92 17.09 -15.49 15.72
C PRO A 92 17.52 -14.04 15.94
N GLU A 93 17.81 -13.67 17.18
CA GLU A 93 18.18 -12.30 17.59
C GLU A 93 19.36 -11.71 16.82
N GLY A 94 20.27 -12.56 16.31
CA GLY A 94 21.40 -12.12 15.47
C GLY A 94 20.95 -11.53 14.14
N VAL A 95 19.88 -12.08 13.55
CA VAL A 95 19.32 -11.57 12.27
C VAL A 95 18.65 -10.22 12.50
N ILE A 96 17.87 -10.09 13.58
CA ILE A 96 17.20 -8.84 13.92
C ILE A 96 18.23 -7.73 14.14
N ARG A 97 19.28 -8.04 14.92
CA ARG A 97 20.35 -7.08 15.19
C ARG A 97 21.04 -6.63 13.91
N GLN A 98 21.34 -7.57 13.01
CA GLN A 98 21.98 -7.26 11.73
C GLN A 98 21.08 -6.35 10.86
N GLU A 99 19.78 -6.62 10.79
CA GLU A 99 18.81 -5.81 10.03
C GLU A 99 18.72 -4.37 10.59
N VAL A 100 18.76 -4.22 11.91
CA VAL A 100 18.82 -2.91 12.59
C VAL A 100 20.15 -2.20 12.28
N GLU A 101 21.28 -2.89 12.37
CA GLU A 101 22.61 -2.33 12.07
C GLU A 101 22.69 -1.87 10.59
N ASP A 102 22.19 -2.69 9.67
CA ASP A 102 22.16 -2.37 8.24
C ASP A 102 21.28 -1.16 7.94
N HIS A 103 20.14 -0.99 8.64
CA HIS A 103 19.28 0.19 8.52
C HIS A 103 20.01 1.49 8.87
N PHE A 104 20.89 1.46 9.86
CA PHE A 104 21.67 2.63 10.29
C PHE A 104 23.07 2.71 9.67
N ALA A 105 23.40 1.83 8.73
CA ALA A 105 24.74 1.78 8.13
C ALA A 105 25.07 2.99 7.23
N ASP A 106 24.08 3.69 6.71
CA ASP A 106 24.23 4.92 5.90
C ASP A 106 24.52 6.18 6.74
N GLY A 107 24.58 6.03 8.08
CA GLY A 107 24.97 7.08 9.01
C GLY A 107 23.87 8.07 9.38
N HIS A 108 22.60 7.80 9.02
CA HIS A 108 21.51 8.59 9.59
C HIS A 108 21.36 8.26 11.09
N ALA A 109 21.52 9.28 11.92
CA ALA A 109 21.38 9.15 13.36
C ALA A 109 19.90 9.12 13.72
N GLY A 110 19.36 7.93 13.99
CA GLY A 110 18.08 7.80 14.67
C GLY A 110 18.26 8.05 16.17
N ASP A 111 17.24 8.66 16.78
CA ASP A 111 17.14 8.66 18.23
C ASP A 111 16.76 7.26 18.78
N ASP A 112 16.70 7.11 20.09
CA ASP A 112 16.39 5.83 20.72
C ASP A 112 14.97 5.33 20.35
N GLU A 113 14.03 6.23 20.11
CA GLU A 113 12.66 5.93 19.71
C GLU A 113 12.62 5.33 18.30
N HIS A 114 13.30 5.96 17.33
CA HIS A 114 13.42 5.43 15.97
C HIS A 114 14.13 4.07 15.93
N ARG A 115 15.20 3.91 16.72
CA ARG A 115 15.90 2.61 16.81
C ARG A 115 14.99 1.51 17.37
N ALA A 116 14.19 1.79 18.39
CA ALA A 116 13.23 0.85 18.95
C ALA A 116 12.11 0.50 17.96
N GLU A 117 11.70 1.47 17.13
CA GLU A 117 10.72 1.24 16.06
C GLU A 117 11.28 0.31 14.99
N VAL A 118 12.48 0.58 14.47
CA VAL A 118 13.16 -0.26 13.48
C VAL A 118 13.38 -1.68 14.01
N GLU A 119 13.77 -1.85 15.28
CA GLU A 119 13.91 -3.18 15.89
C GLU A 119 12.57 -3.93 15.95
N ARG A 120 11.49 -3.24 16.31
CA ARG A 120 10.14 -3.83 16.32
C ARG A 120 9.71 -4.26 14.92
N GLU A 121 9.90 -3.40 13.92
CA GLU A 121 9.56 -3.71 12.52
C GLU A 121 10.38 -4.87 11.97
N ALA A 122 11.69 -4.92 12.24
CA ALA A 122 12.56 -6.03 11.86
C ALA A 122 12.10 -7.35 12.50
N ARG A 123 11.72 -7.31 13.80
CA ARG A 123 11.21 -8.47 14.54
C ARG A 123 9.88 -8.97 13.95
N ASP A 124 8.93 -8.08 13.70
CA ASP A 124 7.61 -8.40 13.14
C ASP A 124 7.74 -8.89 11.69
N GLY A 125 8.59 -8.26 10.90
CA GLY A 125 8.91 -8.68 9.53
C GLY A 125 9.52 -10.08 9.48
N LEU A 126 10.49 -10.36 10.34
CA LEU A 126 11.11 -11.69 10.42
C LEU A 126 10.11 -12.77 10.88
N ARG A 127 9.29 -12.46 11.90
CA ARG A 127 8.22 -13.35 12.37
C ARG A 127 7.25 -13.68 11.26
N SER A 128 6.77 -12.67 10.53
CA SER A 128 5.87 -12.81 9.39
C SER A 128 6.49 -13.71 8.31
N ARG A 129 7.73 -13.44 7.92
CA ARG A 129 8.45 -14.19 6.90
C ARG A 129 8.55 -15.67 7.25
N LEU A 130 9.02 -15.99 8.44
CA LEU A 130 9.19 -17.37 8.89
C LEU A 130 7.86 -18.13 9.01
N LEU A 131 6.81 -17.45 9.50
CA LEU A 131 5.49 -18.04 9.62
C LEU A 131 4.85 -18.34 8.27
N LEU A 132 4.90 -17.38 7.34
CA LEU A 132 4.34 -17.55 5.99
C LEU A 132 5.13 -18.56 5.17
N ASP A 133 6.46 -18.65 5.33
CA ASP A 133 7.28 -19.68 4.71
C ASP A 133 6.88 -21.08 5.22
N LYS A 134 6.58 -21.20 6.51
CA LYS A 134 6.14 -22.47 7.10
C LYS A 134 4.74 -22.89 6.64
N ILE A 135 3.83 -21.92 6.48
CA ILE A 135 2.51 -22.16 5.91
C ILE A 135 2.63 -22.57 4.44
N ALA A 136 3.47 -21.87 3.67
CA ALA A 136 3.71 -22.19 2.26
C ALA A 136 4.30 -23.60 2.07
N GLU A 137 5.14 -24.06 3.01
CA GLU A 137 5.65 -25.44 3.03
C GLU A 137 4.53 -26.43 3.34
N ALA A 138 3.74 -26.18 4.39
CA ALA A 138 2.66 -27.06 4.83
C ALA A 138 1.51 -27.20 3.82
N GLU A 139 1.22 -26.14 3.06
CA GLU A 139 0.19 -26.10 2.02
C GLU A 139 0.78 -26.46 0.64
N GLU A 140 2.04 -26.89 0.56
CA GLU A 140 2.75 -27.29 -0.68
C GLU A 140 2.67 -26.22 -1.79
N ILE A 141 2.73 -24.94 -1.41
CA ILE A 141 2.59 -23.81 -2.35
C ILE A 141 3.82 -23.71 -3.24
N SER A 142 3.60 -23.78 -4.55
CA SER A 142 4.61 -23.54 -5.59
C SER A 142 4.31 -22.24 -6.34
N VAL A 143 5.32 -21.72 -7.03
CA VAL A 143 5.22 -20.53 -7.90
C VAL A 143 5.45 -20.97 -9.33
N GLY A 144 4.46 -20.71 -10.20
CA GLY A 144 4.53 -20.98 -11.62
C GLY A 144 5.18 -19.84 -12.42
N GLU A 145 5.54 -20.11 -13.68
CA GLU A 145 6.14 -19.11 -14.57
C GLU A 145 5.23 -17.91 -14.82
N SER A 146 3.92 -18.13 -14.96
CA SER A 146 2.94 -17.04 -15.16
C SER A 146 2.87 -16.10 -13.96
N GLU A 147 2.93 -16.62 -12.74
CA GLU A 147 2.89 -15.84 -11.51
C GLU A 147 4.18 -15.01 -11.35
N LEU A 148 5.32 -15.60 -11.68
CA LEU A 148 6.59 -14.88 -11.69
C LEU A 148 6.57 -13.77 -12.76
N SER A 149 6.05 -14.04 -13.95
CA SER A 149 5.93 -13.06 -15.03
C SER A 149 5.02 -11.88 -14.62
N SER A 150 3.86 -12.18 -14.02
CA SER A 150 2.96 -11.14 -13.50
C SER A 150 3.62 -10.30 -12.41
N TRP A 151 4.34 -10.95 -11.49
CA TRP A 151 5.08 -10.24 -10.45
C TRP A 151 6.15 -9.30 -11.01
N LEU A 152 6.89 -9.75 -12.04
CA LEU A 152 7.89 -8.94 -12.73
C LEU A 152 7.25 -7.72 -13.43
N LEU A 153 6.11 -7.93 -14.12
CA LEU A 153 5.36 -6.85 -14.76
C LEU A 153 4.92 -5.77 -13.77
N GLN A 154 4.43 -6.17 -12.60
CA GLN A 154 3.95 -5.25 -11.56
C GLN A 154 5.09 -4.49 -10.84
N ASN A 155 6.24 -5.13 -10.68
CA ASN A 155 7.33 -4.55 -9.88
C ASN A 155 8.38 -3.80 -10.71
N ALA A 156 8.64 -4.18 -11.96
CA ALA A 156 9.61 -3.52 -12.82
C ALA A 156 9.44 -1.99 -12.94
N PRO A 157 8.21 -1.44 -13.05
CA PRO A 157 8.01 0.01 -13.12
C PRO A 157 8.52 0.78 -11.89
N ARG A 158 8.49 0.16 -10.70
CA ARG A 158 9.00 0.77 -9.46
C ARG A 158 10.50 1.03 -9.51
N TYR A 159 11.21 0.26 -10.34
CA TYR A 159 12.65 0.40 -10.56
C TYR A 159 12.98 1.14 -11.87
N GLY A 160 11.95 1.66 -12.58
CA GLY A 160 12.13 2.33 -13.86
C GLY A 160 12.65 1.41 -14.97
N MET A 161 12.40 0.10 -14.87
CA MET A 161 12.91 -0.92 -15.80
C MET A 161 11.80 -1.56 -16.61
N ALA A 162 12.15 -2.07 -17.80
CA ALA A 162 11.29 -3.02 -18.51
C ALA A 162 11.32 -4.38 -17.77
N PRO A 163 10.23 -5.18 -17.80
CA PRO A 163 10.15 -6.46 -17.08
C PRO A 163 11.28 -7.44 -17.37
N ASP A 164 11.70 -7.56 -18.64
CA ASP A 164 12.80 -8.44 -19.03
C ASP A 164 14.16 -7.96 -18.48
N ALA A 165 14.39 -6.64 -18.47
CA ALA A 165 15.62 -6.06 -17.90
C ALA A 165 15.65 -6.24 -16.39
N PHE A 166 14.50 -6.08 -15.71
CA PHE A 166 14.36 -6.32 -14.29
C PHE A 166 14.60 -7.78 -13.93
N ALA A 167 14.03 -8.73 -14.69
CA ALA A 167 14.29 -10.15 -14.51
C ALA A 167 15.78 -10.49 -14.63
N GLN A 168 16.45 -9.96 -15.66
CA GLN A 168 17.90 -10.15 -15.83
C GLN A 168 18.71 -9.56 -14.67
N ALA A 169 18.34 -8.38 -14.17
CA ALA A 169 18.99 -7.76 -13.03
C ALA A 169 18.86 -8.62 -11.76
N LEU A 170 17.68 -9.17 -11.50
CA LEU A 170 17.44 -10.09 -10.38
C LEU A 170 18.28 -11.38 -10.49
N VAL A 171 18.37 -11.95 -11.69
CA VAL A 171 19.22 -13.14 -11.93
C VAL A 171 20.70 -12.82 -11.70
N GLN A 172 21.19 -11.71 -12.23
CA GLN A 172 22.59 -11.28 -12.07
C GLN A 172 22.95 -10.98 -10.61
N ALA A 173 22.00 -10.38 -9.87
CA ALA A 173 22.17 -10.10 -8.43
C ALA A 173 21.94 -11.33 -7.53
N GLY A 174 21.54 -12.48 -8.08
CA GLY A 174 21.20 -13.67 -7.30
C GLY A 174 19.91 -13.50 -6.45
N GLN A 175 19.06 -12.54 -6.77
CA GLN A 175 17.85 -12.16 -6.00
C GLN A 175 16.56 -12.86 -6.47
N LEU A 176 16.62 -13.62 -7.56
CA LEU A 176 15.44 -14.34 -8.07
C LEU A 176 14.79 -15.28 -7.03
N PRO A 177 15.57 -16.04 -6.21
CA PRO A 177 14.97 -16.87 -5.15
C PRO A 177 14.20 -16.06 -4.10
N MET A 178 14.64 -14.83 -3.82
CA MET A 178 13.93 -13.93 -2.89
C MET A 178 12.58 -13.49 -3.46
N ALA A 179 12.54 -13.10 -4.74
CA ALA A 179 11.30 -12.76 -5.44
C ALA A 179 10.31 -13.93 -5.45
N ILE A 180 10.78 -15.14 -5.75
CA ILE A 180 9.96 -16.37 -5.68
C ILE A 180 9.45 -16.60 -4.26
N GLY A 181 10.28 -16.37 -3.24
CA GLY A 181 9.88 -16.43 -1.84
C GLY A 181 8.77 -15.44 -1.49
N ASP A 182 8.85 -14.21 -1.99
CA ASP A 182 7.82 -13.18 -1.76
C ASP A 182 6.48 -13.57 -2.39
N ILE A 183 6.48 -14.05 -3.62
CA ILE A 183 5.27 -14.56 -4.29
C ILE A 183 4.68 -15.73 -3.49
N ARG A 184 5.52 -16.67 -3.06
CA ARG A 184 5.11 -17.84 -2.29
C ARG A 184 4.44 -17.45 -0.96
N ARG A 185 5.01 -16.48 -0.24
CA ARG A 185 4.45 -15.93 1.01
C ARG A 185 3.13 -15.20 0.78
N ALA A 186 3.04 -14.41 -0.29
CA ALA A 186 1.80 -13.73 -0.66
C ALA A 186 0.67 -14.73 -0.94
N LYS A 187 0.97 -15.83 -1.64
CA LYS A 187 0.03 -16.96 -1.88
C LYS A 187 -0.35 -17.65 -0.57
N ALA A 188 0.59 -17.88 0.33
CA ALA A 188 0.32 -18.47 1.65
C ALA A 188 -0.68 -17.62 2.44
N LEU A 189 -0.47 -16.30 2.48
CA LEU A 189 -1.40 -15.39 3.12
C LEU A 189 -2.79 -15.39 2.44
N ALA A 190 -2.84 -15.46 1.11
CA ALA A 190 -4.10 -15.55 0.38
C ALA A 190 -4.88 -16.83 0.74
N VAL A 191 -4.19 -17.98 0.84
CA VAL A 191 -4.81 -19.26 1.28
C VAL A 191 -5.35 -19.15 2.70
N VAL A 192 -4.60 -18.54 3.64
CA VAL A 192 -5.11 -18.33 5.01
C VAL A 192 -6.30 -17.38 5.01
N THR A 193 -6.22 -16.30 4.24
CA THR A 193 -7.31 -15.31 4.15
C THR A 193 -8.59 -15.95 3.61
N SER A 194 -8.51 -16.80 2.58
CA SER A 194 -9.68 -17.49 2.02
C SER A 194 -10.33 -18.48 2.99
N LYS A 195 -9.57 -19.04 3.93
CA LYS A 195 -10.06 -19.91 5.01
C LYS A 195 -10.58 -19.13 6.22
N ALA A 196 -10.31 -17.83 6.31
CA ALA A 196 -10.70 -16.99 7.43
C ALA A 196 -12.13 -16.49 7.31
N ARG A 197 -12.84 -16.37 8.45
CA ARG A 197 -14.13 -15.70 8.49
C ARG A 197 -13.94 -14.20 8.65
N VAL A 198 -14.00 -13.46 7.56
CA VAL A 198 -13.89 -11.99 7.56
C VAL A 198 -15.29 -11.38 7.64
N VAL A 199 -15.46 -10.40 8.53
CA VAL A 199 -16.72 -9.64 8.68
C VAL A 199 -16.42 -8.14 8.66
N ASP A 200 -17.37 -7.36 8.15
CA ASP A 200 -17.32 -5.90 8.21
C ASP A 200 -17.64 -5.36 9.63
N ALA A 201 -17.55 -4.06 9.82
CA ALA A 201 -17.85 -3.41 11.11
C ALA A 201 -19.29 -3.62 11.59
N SER A 202 -20.23 -4.02 10.71
CA SER A 202 -21.60 -4.35 11.04
C SER A 202 -21.82 -5.85 11.35
N GLY A 203 -20.76 -6.66 11.25
CA GLY A 203 -20.79 -8.11 11.46
C GLY A 203 -21.23 -8.91 10.23
N ARG A 204 -21.40 -8.28 9.06
CA ARG A 204 -21.75 -8.97 7.82
C ARG A 204 -20.51 -9.62 7.21
N PRO A 205 -20.62 -10.85 6.68
CA PRO A 205 -19.51 -11.49 5.96
C PRO A 205 -19.06 -10.63 4.79
N VAL A 206 -17.74 -10.52 4.62
CA VAL A 206 -17.13 -9.95 3.42
C VAL A 206 -16.97 -11.06 2.39
N ASP A 207 -17.45 -10.82 1.18
CA ASP A 207 -17.30 -11.75 0.06
C ASP A 207 -15.87 -11.65 -0.50
N LEU A 208 -15.01 -12.54 -0.03
CA LEU A 208 -13.61 -12.61 -0.45
C LEU A 208 -13.45 -13.13 -1.87
N GLU A 209 -14.42 -13.90 -2.42
CA GLU A 209 -14.38 -14.38 -3.81
C GLU A 209 -14.55 -13.22 -4.78
N THR A 210 -15.49 -12.32 -4.51
CA THR A 210 -15.66 -11.08 -5.27
C THR A 210 -14.42 -10.19 -5.16
N VAL A 211 -13.84 -10.05 -3.96
CA VAL A 211 -12.58 -9.30 -3.76
C VAL A 211 -11.45 -9.86 -4.62
N ASP A 212 -11.25 -11.17 -4.60
CA ASP A 212 -10.18 -11.81 -5.38
C ASP A 212 -10.43 -11.74 -6.89
N ALA A 213 -11.68 -11.74 -7.33
CA ALA A 213 -12.04 -11.54 -8.74
C ALA A 213 -11.71 -10.11 -9.20
N GLU A 214 -12.10 -9.10 -8.43
CA GLU A 214 -11.79 -7.69 -8.73
C GLU A 214 -10.28 -7.40 -8.68
N LEU A 215 -9.53 -8.01 -7.75
CA LEU A 215 -8.08 -7.90 -7.71
C LEU A 215 -7.43 -8.45 -8.98
N ARG A 216 -7.87 -9.64 -9.45
CA ARG A 216 -7.35 -10.24 -10.69
C ARG A 216 -7.71 -9.39 -11.92
N ALA A 217 -8.91 -8.82 -11.98
CA ALA A 217 -9.33 -7.94 -13.07
C ALA A 217 -8.48 -6.65 -13.10
N ALA A 218 -8.21 -6.05 -11.94
CA ALA A 218 -7.34 -4.88 -11.82
C ALA A 218 -5.88 -5.20 -12.24
N GLU A 219 -5.38 -6.40 -11.91
CA GLU A 219 -4.06 -6.88 -12.31
C GLU A 219 -3.96 -7.14 -13.81
N ALA A 220 -5.05 -7.58 -14.44
CA ALA A 220 -5.11 -7.83 -15.90
C ALA A 220 -5.23 -6.53 -16.72
N GLY A 221 -5.45 -5.37 -16.10
CA GLY A 221 -5.65 -4.09 -16.80
C GLY A 221 -7.03 -3.94 -17.43
N GLU A 222 -8.01 -4.73 -16.99
CA GLU A 222 -9.39 -4.74 -17.48
C GLU A 222 -10.35 -3.85 -16.65
N ALA A 223 -9.78 -3.00 -15.77
CA ALA A 223 -10.55 -2.16 -14.84
C ALA A 223 -10.61 -0.69 -15.28
#